data_f2b784a9df0bdf5a9bd0526cda06abf5
#
_entry.id   f2b784a9df0bdf5a9bd0526cda06abf5
#
_cell.length_a   1.000
_cell.length_b   1.000
_cell.length_c   1.000
_cell.angle_alpha   90.00
_cell.angle_beta   90.00
_cell.angle_gamma   90.00
#
_symmetry.space_group_name_H-M   'P 1'
#
loop_
_entity.id
_entity.type
_entity.pdbx_description
1 polymer ?
#
loop_
_entity_poly.entity_id
_entity_poly.type
_entity_poly.pdbx_seq_one_letter_code
_entity_poly.pdbx_strand_id
1 'polypeptide(L)'
;MKDLAKPEYKDMISVTDISSSSTAWLLIQGIVSEYGEEGAKDILKGIYSNAGAHIEESGSGPIKKVRTGEVAIGFGLRHQAVRDKTSGLPIDYIDPTEGNFSLTESVAVVNKKGSDHQKLAMKMAQCIIDHGRKELLETYPNPLYDGETSSSAYKSAYPKVFKEKLTADLLKKHQQLSEECKEK
;
A
#
# COMPACT_ATOMS: atom_id res chain seq x y z
N MET A 1 -2.27 9.84 9.42
CA MET A 1 -3.21 9.51 8.29
C MET A 1 -4.50 10.31 8.39
N LYS A 2 -5.13 10.42 9.55
CA LYS A 2 -6.40 11.17 9.72
C LYS A 2 -6.33 12.63 9.28
N ASP A 3 -5.17 13.27 9.34
CA ASP A 3 -5.01 14.67 8.93
C ASP A 3 -5.31 14.88 7.44
N LEU A 4 -5.18 13.84 6.59
CA LEU A 4 -5.56 13.92 5.18
C LEU A 4 -7.06 14.22 4.95
N ALA A 5 -7.90 14.01 5.98
CA ALA A 5 -9.32 14.34 5.93
C ALA A 5 -9.63 15.83 6.20
N LYS A 6 -8.65 16.64 6.59
CA LYS A 6 -8.86 18.06 6.85
C LYS A 6 -9.14 18.84 5.56
N PRO A 7 -10.07 19.82 5.58
CA PRO A 7 -10.47 20.58 4.38
C PRO A 7 -9.33 21.33 3.69
N GLU A 8 -8.27 21.66 4.40
CA GLU A 8 -7.08 22.34 3.88
C GLU A 8 -6.32 21.54 2.82
N TYR A 9 -6.56 20.21 2.76
CA TYR A 9 -5.93 19.31 1.78
C TYR A 9 -6.81 19.01 0.56
N LYS A 10 -7.90 19.77 0.39
CA LYS A 10 -8.80 19.58 -0.76
C LYS A 10 -8.05 19.73 -2.08
N ASP A 11 -8.24 18.76 -2.98
CA ASP A 11 -7.60 18.66 -4.29
C ASP A 11 -6.05 18.59 -4.26
N MET A 12 -5.46 18.35 -3.06
CA MET A 12 -4.01 18.28 -2.87
C MET A 12 -3.50 16.86 -2.62
N ILE A 13 -4.38 15.89 -2.47
CA ILE A 13 -4.01 14.51 -2.12
C ILE A 13 -4.41 13.52 -3.21
N SER A 14 -3.64 12.45 -3.31
CA SER A 14 -4.00 11.28 -4.12
C SER A 14 -3.94 10.01 -3.29
N VAL A 15 -4.92 9.14 -3.48
CA VAL A 15 -5.04 7.83 -2.85
C VAL A 15 -5.39 6.77 -3.89
N THR A 16 -5.37 5.51 -3.51
CA THR A 16 -5.68 4.39 -4.41
C THR A 16 -7.04 3.81 -4.10
N ASP A 17 -7.74 3.31 -5.13
CA ASP A 17 -8.98 2.57 -4.99
C ASP A 17 -8.73 1.13 -4.51
N ILE A 18 -9.44 0.70 -3.46
CA ILE A 18 -9.32 -0.65 -2.89
C ILE A 18 -9.88 -1.73 -3.81
N SER A 19 -10.79 -1.40 -4.73
CA SER A 19 -11.32 -2.35 -5.70
C SER A 19 -10.26 -2.77 -6.72
N SER A 20 -9.28 -1.92 -6.96
CA SER A 20 -8.25 -2.09 -7.99
C SER A 20 -6.86 -2.42 -7.43
N SER A 21 -6.55 -2.03 -6.19
CA SER A 21 -5.21 -2.20 -5.64
C SER A 21 -5.17 -2.47 -4.14
N SER A 22 -4.37 -3.47 -3.74
CA SER A 22 -4.10 -3.80 -2.34
C SER A 22 -3.39 -2.67 -1.55
N THR A 23 -2.75 -1.72 -2.23
CA THR A 23 -2.14 -0.56 -1.58
C THR A 23 -3.18 0.28 -0.84
N ALA A 24 -4.39 0.42 -1.39
CA ALA A 24 -5.49 1.10 -0.72
C ALA A 24 -5.93 0.38 0.57
N TRP A 25 -5.83 -0.94 0.59
CA TRP A 25 -6.17 -1.70 1.79
C TRP A 25 -5.24 -1.38 2.97
N LEU A 26 -3.96 -1.05 2.71
CA LEU A 26 -3.04 -0.59 3.77
C LEU A 26 -3.55 0.69 4.45
N LEU A 27 -4.07 1.65 3.68
CA LEU A 27 -4.65 2.88 4.22
C LEU A 27 -5.89 2.59 5.05
N ILE A 28 -6.86 1.87 4.47
CA ILE A 28 -8.13 1.60 5.12
C ILE A 28 -7.95 0.76 6.37
N GLN A 29 -7.19 -0.34 6.29
CA GLN A 29 -6.90 -1.19 7.44
C GLN A 29 -6.13 -0.44 8.53
N GLY A 30 -5.20 0.43 8.14
CA GLY A 30 -4.46 1.27 9.10
C GLY A 30 -5.39 2.21 9.86
N ILE A 31 -6.32 2.87 9.17
CA ILE A 31 -7.30 3.77 9.79
C ILE A 31 -8.29 2.98 10.65
N VAL A 32 -8.83 1.86 10.14
CA VAL A 32 -9.75 1.01 10.91
C VAL A 32 -9.10 0.43 12.16
N SER A 33 -7.84 -0.02 12.06
CA SER A 33 -7.10 -0.58 13.20
C SER A 33 -6.85 0.44 14.31
N GLU A 34 -6.74 1.72 13.97
CA GLU A 34 -6.44 2.78 14.94
C GLU A 34 -7.71 3.44 15.51
N TYR A 35 -8.72 3.67 14.67
CA TYR A 35 -9.90 4.46 15.03
C TYR A 35 -11.19 3.64 15.13
N GLY A 36 -11.13 2.34 14.86
CA GLY A 36 -12.31 1.49 14.71
C GLY A 36 -13.08 1.81 13.42
N GLU A 37 -14.10 1.00 13.13
CA GLU A 37 -14.85 1.10 11.88
C GLU A 37 -15.66 2.41 11.79
N GLU A 38 -16.34 2.79 12.87
CA GLU A 38 -17.13 4.02 12.91
C GLU A 38 -16.24 5.28 12.79
N GLY A 39 -15.11 5.32 13.54
CA GLY A 39 -14.17 6.43 13.40
C GLY A 39 -13.49 6.49 12.03
N ALA A 40 -13.33 5.35 11.37
CA ALA A 40 -12.77 5.28 10.03
C ALA A 40 -13.69 5.87 8.96
N LYS A 41 -15.02 5.76 9.10
CA LYS A 41 -15.99 6.29 8.12
C LYS A 41 -15.81 7.80 7.89
N ASP A 42 -15.76 8.58 8.96
CA ASP A 42 -15.63 10.04 8.84
C ASP A 42 -14.27 10.43 8.24
N ILE A 43 -13.20 9.73 8.64
CA ILE A 43 -11.87 9.96 8.11
C ILE A 43 -11.81 9.62 6.62
N LEU A 44 -12.34 8.48 6.21
CA LEU A 44 -12.35 8.05 4.82
C LEU A 44 -13.19 8.96 3.93
N LYS A 45 -14.39 9.39 4.40
CA LYS A 45 -15.20 10.38 3.69
C LYS A 45 -14.42 11.68 3.44
N GLY A 46 -13.73 12.19 4.46
CA GLY A 46 -12.90 13.38 4.32
C GLY A 46 -11.75 13.18 3.34
N ILE A 47 -11.05 12.04 3.41
CA ILE A 47 -9.96 11.70 2.50
C ILE A 47 -10.45 11.61 1.05
N TYR A 48 -11.56 10.89 0.78
CA TYR A 48 -12.09 10.76 -0.57
C TYR A 48 -12.64 12.09 -1.13
N SER A 49 -13.29 12.89 -0.27
CA SER A 49 -13.70 14.24 -0.63
C SER A 49 -12.52 15.13 -1.03
N ASN A 50 -11.41 15.04 -0.29
CA ASN A 50 -10.20 15.81 -0.58
C ASN A 50 -9.43 15.27 -1.79
N ALA A 51 -9.47 13.97 -2.05
CA ALA A 51 -8.84 13.37 -3.22
C ALA A 51 -9.60 13.69 -4.53
N GLY A 52 -10.92 13.76 -4.47
CA GLY A 52 -11.75 14.09 -5.64
C GLY A 52 -11.42 13.21 -6.85
N ALA A 53 -10.90 13.80 -7.91
CA ALA A 53 -10.53 13.11 -9.15
C ALA A 53 -9.17 12.36 -9.05
N HIS A 54 -8.46 12.44 -7.92
CA HIS A 54 -7.14 11.84 -7.72
C HIS A 54 -7.20 10.50 -6.97
N ILE A 55 -8.28 9.74 -7.16
CA ILE A 55 -8.40 8.35 -6.70
C ILE A 55 -7.92 7.44 -7.82
N GLU A 56 -6.78 6.77 -7.60
CA GLU A 56 -6.05 6.02 -8.61
C GLU A 56 -6.39 4.53 -8.60
N GLU A 57 -6.40 3.89 -9.77
CA GLU A 57 -6.59 2.44 -9.87
C GLU A 57 -5.33 1.63 -9.53
N SER A 58 -4.15 2.24 -9.65
CA SER A 58 -2.86 1.58 -9.40
C SER A 58 -2.23 2.05 -8.10
N GLY A 59 -1.66 1.12 -7.31
CA GLY A 59 -0.93 1.43 -6.08
C GLY A 59 0.26 2.39 -6.26
N SER A 60 0.80 2.51 -7.47
CA SER A 60 1.83 3.48 -7.82
C SER A 60 1.28 4.79 -8.42
N GLY A 61 -0.03 4.92 -8.59
CA GLY A 61 -0.68 6.12 -9.13
C GLY A 61 -0.38 7.36 -8.29
N PRO A 62 -0.64 7.34 -6.97
CA PRO A 62 -0.43 8.52 -6.13
C PRO A 62 0.98 9.07 -6.16
N ILE A 63 2.01 8.22 -6.09
CA ILE A 63 3.40 8.73 -6.15
C ILE A 63 3.76 9.27 -7.53
N LYS A 64 3.16 8.76 -8.62
CA LYS A 64 3.36 9.33 -9.96
C LYS A 64 2.82 10.75 -10.02
N LYS A 65 1.64 11.01 -9.46
CA LYS A 65 1.05 12.35 -9.39
C LYS A 65 1.88 13.32 -8.53
N VAL A 66 2.46 12.84 -7.44
CA VAL A 66 3.40 13.64 -6.64
C VAL A 66 4.66 13.97 -7.45
N ARG A 67 5.23 12.99 -8.18
CA ARG A 67 6.42 13.20 -9.03
C ARG A 67 6.21 14.24 -10.11
N THR A 68 5.01 14.32 -10.67
CA THR A 68 4.65 15.31 -11.71
C THR A 68 4.21 16.65 -11.13
N GLY A 69 4.07 16.75 -9.81
CA GLY A 69 3.57 17.97 -9.16
C GLY A 69 2.06 18.19 -9.33
N GLU A 70 1.31 17.18 -9.78
CA GLU A 70 -0.14 17.26 -9.96
C GLU A 70 -0.87 17.31 -8.61
N VAL A 71 -0.33 16.62 -7.59
CA VAL A 71 -0.78 16.71 -6.20
C VAL A 71 0.41 16.90 -5.26
N ALA A 72 0.16 17.51 -4.10
CA ALA A 72 1.20 17.73 -3.10
C ALA A 72 1.50 16.48 -2.26
N ILE A 73 0.50 15.63 -2.01
CA ILE A 73 0.59 14.47 -1.10
C ILE A 73 0.01 13.24 -1.77
N GLY A 74 0.71 12.12 -1.69
CA GLY A 74 0.24 10.82 -2.15
C GLY A 74 0.33 9.78 -1.04
N PHE A 75 -0.73 8.99 -0.83
CA PHE A 75 -0.61 7.79 -0.02
C PHE A 75 -0.15 6.62 -0.89
N GLY A 76 0.98 6.02 -0.55
CA GLY A 76 1.57 4.95 -1.36
C GLY A 76 2.54 4.08 -0.58
N LEU A 77 3.35 3.33 -1.31
CA LEU A 77 4.33 2.43 -0.72
C LEU A 77 5.60 3.21 -0.34
N ARG A 78 5.93 3.20 0.95
CA ARG A 78 7.04 3.94 1.55
C ARG A 78 8.38 3.74 0.82
N HIS A 79 8.70 2.49 0.42
CA HIS A 79 9.95 2.19 -0.26
C HIS A 79 10.13 2.96 -1.58
N GLN A 80 9.04 3.28 -2.27
CA GLN A 80 9.09 4.07 -3.51
C GLN A 80 9.51 5.51 -3.22
N ALA A 81 8.94 6.13 -2.19
CA ALA A 81 9.30 7.49 -1.79
C ALA A 81 10.73 7.58 -1.26
N VAL A 82 11.17 6.59 -0.48
CA VAL A 82 12.57 6.50 -0.03
C VAL A 82 13.53 6.42 -1.21
N ARG A 83 13.23 5.57 -2.20
CA ARG A 83 14.05 5.44 -3.42
C ARG A 83 14.10 6.74 -4.21
N ASP A 84 12.95 7.39 -4.40
CA ASP A 84 12.89 8.67 -5.12
C ASP A 84 13.73 9.74 -4.45
N LYS A 85 13.59 9.90 -3.13
CA LYS A 85 14.41 10.83 -2.34
C LYS A 85 15.90 10.51 -2.45
N THR A 86 16.28 9.23 -2.34
CA THR A 86 17.68 8.79 -2.47
C THR A 86 18.25 9.05 -3.86
N SER A 87 17.39 8.98 -4.88
CA SER A 87 17.74 9.29 -6.28
C SER A 87 17.75 10.79 -6.59
N GLY A 88 17.53 11.65 -5.61
CA GLY A 88 17.60 13.11 -5.76
C GLY A 88 16.34 13.77 -6.30
N LEU A 89 15.19 13.06 -6.38
CA LEU A 89 13.93 13.70 -6.71
C LEU A 89 13.47 14.61 -5.55
N PRO A 90 12.80 15.73 -5.83
CA PRO A 90 12.30 16.67 -4.82
C PRO A 90 11.06 16.11 -4.10
N ILE A 91 11.18 14.90 -3.57
CA ILE A 91 10.14 14.14 -2.88
C ILE A 91 10.62 13.83 -1.48
N ASP A 92 9.75 14.00 -0.52
CA ASP A 92 9.96 13.53 0.84
C ASP A 92 8.85 12.54 1.26
N TYR A 93 8.98 11.96 2.44
CA TYR A 93 7.98 11.06 3.00
C TYR A 93 7.76 11.33 4.48
N ILE A 94 6.56 11.06 4.93
CA ILE A 94 6.16 11.15 6.33
C ILE A 94 5.73 9.76 6.79
N ASP A 95 6.32 9.30 7.88
CA ASP A 95 5.88 8.10 8.57
C ASP A 95 4.68 8.46 9.47
N PRO A 96 3.47 7.95 9.20
CA PRO A 96 2.30 8.29 10.01
C PRO A 96 2.42 7.70 11.41
N THR A 97 2.09 8.47 12.43
CA THR A 97 2.12 8.05 13.84
C THR A 97 1.12 6.94 14.16
N GLU A 98 0.06 6.82 13.36
CA GLU A 98 -0.89 5.69 13.39
C GLU A 98 -0.22 4.36 13.07
N GLY A 99 0.86 4.38 12.33
CA GLY A 99 1.70 3.23 12.01
C GLY A 99 1.95 3.02 10.53
N ASN A 100 3.12 2.46 10.23
CA ASN A 100 3.45 1.93 8.92
C ASN A 100 3.20 0.43 8.91
N PHE A 101 2.14 0.02 8.22
CA PHE A 101 1.77 -1.38 8.08
C PHE A 101 2.49 -2.01 6.89
N SER A 102 2.88 -3.27 7.04
CA SER A 102 3.52 -4.05 5.98
C SER A 102 2.65 -5.19 5.53
N LEU A 103 2.59 -5.40 4.21
CA LEU A 103 2.09 -6.62 3.58
C LEU A 103 3.27 -7.35 2.95
N THR A 104 3.31 -8.67 3.16
CA THR A 104 4.31 -9.53 2.53
C THR A 104 3.91 -9.83 1.10
N GLU A 105 4.81 -9.57 0.15
CA GLU A 105 4.67 -10.04 -1.22
C GLU A 105 4.72 -11.58 -1.27
N SER A 106 3.92 -12.15 -2.14
CA SER A 106 3.81 -13.60 -2.28
C SER A 106 3.73 -14.01 -3.74
N VAL A 107 4.29 -15.16 -4.07
CA VAL A 107 4.12 -15.80 -5.38
C VAL A 107 3.18 -16.98 -5.25
N ALA A 108 2.25 -17.12 -6.20
CA ALA A 108 1.32 -18.22 -6.25
C ALA A 108 1.20 -18.78 -7.67
N VAL A 109 1.01 -20.08 -7.78
CA VAL A 109 0.75 -20.76 -9.04
C VAL A 109 -0.72 -21.09 -9.15
N VAL A 110 -1.37 -20.53 -10.18
CA VAL A 110 -2.79 -20.78 -10.45
C VAL A 110 -2.96 -22.18 -11.03
N ASN A 111 -3.82 -22.99 -10.42
CA ASN A 111 -4.19 -24.31 -10.93
C ASN A 111 -5.21 -24.15 -12.06
N LYS A 112 -4.73 -24.24 -13.31
CA LYS A 112 -5.58 -24.29 -14.51
C LYS A 112 -5.82 -25.75 -14.88
N LYS A 113 -7.04 -26.25 -14.68
CA LYS A 113 -7.42 -27.63 -15.06
C LYS A 113 -7.07 -27.88 -16.53
N GLY A 114 -6.44 -29.04 -16.79
CA GLY A 114 -6.05 -29.45 -18.16
C GLY A 114 -4.81 -28.78 -18.73
N SER A 115 -4.03 -28.08 -17.93
CA SER A 115 -2.76 -27.47 -18.35
C SER A 115 -1.56 -28.25 -17.85
N ASP A 116 -0.68 -28.68 -18.76
CA ASP A 116 0.59 -29.35 -18.42
C ASP A 116 1.65 -28.37 -17.88
N HIS A 117 1.36 -27.05 -17.90
CA HIS A 117 2.31 -26.01 -17.52
C HIS A 117 2.44 -25.80 -16.02
N GLN A 118 1.60 -26.44 -15.18
CA GLN A 118 1.65 -26.24 -13.74
C GLN A 118 3.02 -26.61 -13.13
N LYS A 119 3.62 -27.72 -13.58
CA LYS A 119 4.95 -28.13 -13.12
C LYS A 119 6.03 -27.10 -13.47
N LEU A 120 5.94 -26.51 -14.67
CA LEU A 120 6.87 -25.47 -15.11
C LEU A 120 6.67 -24.18 -14.29
N ALA A 121 5.42 -23.78 -14.07
CA ALA A 121 5.09 -22.62 -13.24
C ALA A 121 5.57 -22.79 -11.78
N MET A 122 5.43 -23.99 -11.20
CA MET A 122 6.00 -24.30 -9.87
C MET A 122 7.52 -24.19 -9.85
N LYS A 123 8.23 -24.70 -10.87
CA LYS A 123 9.68 -24.55 -10.98
C LYS A 123 10.08 -23.08 -11.11
N MET A 124 9.32 -22.28 -11.85
CA MET A 124 9.58 -20.85 -11.98
C MET A 124 9.36 -20.11 -10.65
N ALA A 125 8.28 -20.40 -9.93
CA ALA A 125 8.04 -19.84 -8.60
C ALA A 125 9.18 -20.19 -7.62
N GLN A 126 9.62 -21.44 -7.63
CA GLN A 126 10.76 -21.89 -6.81
C GLN A 126 12.06 -21.16 -7.20
N CYS A 127 12.32 -21.01 -8.49
CA CYS A 127 13.49 -20.28 -9.00
C CYS A 127 13.49 -18.81 -8.53
N ILE A 128 12.33 -18.14 -8.53
CA ILE A 128 12.20 -16.77 -8.02
C ILE A 128 12.54 -16.73 -6.53
N ILE A 129 12.06 -17.69 -5.73
CA ILE A 129 12.35 -17.77 -4.30
C ILE A 129 13.85 -18.01 -4.06
N ASP A 130 14.43 -18.96 -4.75
CA ASP A 130 15.81 -19.41 -4.49
C ASP A 130 16.86 -18.42 -5.01
N HIS A 131 16.59 -17.73 -6.11
CA HIS A 131 17.59 -16.91 -6.81
C HIS A 131 17.23 -15.43 -6.95
N GLY A 132 15.94 -15.07 -6.90
CA GLY A 132 15.48 -13.69 -7.07
C GLY A 132 15.50 -12.87 -5.78
N ARG A 133 15.76 -13.50 -4.63
CA ARG A 133 15.59 -12.82 -3.33
C ARG A 133 16.51 -11.62 -3.15
N LYS A 134 17.72 -11.66 -3.65
CA LYS A 134 18.67 -10.56 -3.56
C LYS A 134 18.15 -9.31 -4.27
N GLU A 135 17.72 -9.45 -5.52
CA GLU A 135 17.14 -8.36 -6.31
C GLU A 135 15.80 -7.87 -5.73
N LEU A 136 14.99 -8.80 -5.21
CA LEU A 136 13.74 -8.45 -4.51
C LEU A 136 14.03 -7.61 -3.26
N LEU A 137 15.06 -7.93 -2.51
CA LEU A 137 15.41 -7.18 -1.30
C LEU A 137 15.93 -5.77 -1.62
N GLU A 138 16.52 -5.55 -2.79
CA GLU A 138 16.91 -4.22 -3.27
C GLU A 138 15.68 -3.36 -3.65
N THR A 139 14.63 -3.99 -4.20
CA THR A 139 13.40 -3.30 -4.62
C THR A 139 12.39 -3.16 -3.48
N TYR A 140 12.24 -4.23 -2.69
CA TYR A 140 11.32 -4.35 -1.55
C TYR A 140 12.14 -4.66 -0.29
N PRO A 141 12.75 -3.67 0.34
CA PRO A 141 13.79 -3.84 1.35
C PRO A 141 13.24 -4.24 2.73
N ASN A 142 12.30 -5.15 2.77
CA ASN A 142 11.79 -5.75 4.00
C ASN A 142 12.37 -7.15 4.19
N PRO A 143 13.25 -7.37 5.17
CA PRO A 143 13.77 -8.70 5.49
C PRO A 143 12.63 -9.66 5.86
N LEU A 144 12.66 -10.86 5.31
CA LEU A 144 11.68 -11.92 5.58
C LEU A 144 12.35 -13.19 6.12
N TYR A 145 13.64 -13.36 5.88
CA TYR A 145 14.40 -14.54 6.27
C TYR A 145 15.53 -14.18 7.22
N ASP A 146 15.94 -15.15 8.05
CA ASP A 146 17.06 -15.00 8.97
C ASP A 146 18.34 -14.62 8.22
N GLY A 147 19.08 -13.66 8.77
CA GLY A 147 20.30 -13.14 8.18
C GLY A 147 20.13 -12.07 7.12
N GLU A 148 18.92 -11.78 6.68
CA GLU A 148 18.66 -10.65 5.77
C GLU A 148 18.68 -9.31 6.52
N THR A 149 19.23 -8.29 5.87
CA THR A 149 19.29 -6.93 6.41
C THR A 149 18.83 -5.93 5.37
N SER A 150 18.22 -4.84 5.81
CA SER A 150 17.91 -3.70 4.96
C SER A 150 18.62 -2.45 5.43
N SER A 151 18.84 -1.50 4.52
CA SER A 151 19.35 -0.17 4.85
C SER A 151 18.48 0.52 5.89
N SER A 152 19.08 1.30 6.79
CA SER A 152 18.36 2.08 7.79
C SER A 152 17.38 3.07 7.19
N ALA A 153 17.62 3.57 5.97
CA ALA A 153 16.71 4.46 5.26
C ALA A 153 15.32 3.86 5.03
N TYR A 154 15.23 2.53 4.92
CA TYR A 154 13.96 1.83 4.70
C TYR A 154 13.23 1.45 5.99
N LYS A 155 13.85 1.61 7.16
CA LYS A 155 13.18 1.37 8.44
C LYS A 155 12.20 2.50 8.72
N SER A 156 10.93 2.15 8.96
CA SER A 156 9.94 3.15 9.34
C SER A 156 10.08 3.54 10.82
N ALA A 157 9.65 4.77 11.14
CA ALA A 157 9.66 5.25 12.54
C ALA A 157 8.60 4.55 13.40
N TYR A 158 7.49 4.12 12.80
CA TYR A 158 6.34 3.53 13.49
C TYR A 158 5.91 2.21 12.85
N PRO A 159 6.75 1.15 12.87
CA PRO A 159 6.38 -0.13 12.26
C PRO A 159 5.23 -0.79 13.02
N LYS A 160 4.20 -1.22 12.31
CA LYS A 160 3.06 -1.96 12.85
C LYS A 160 2.75 -3.19 12.00
N VAL A 161 2.19 -4.19 12.63
CA VAL A 161 1.59 -5.36 11.99
C VAL A 161 0.09 -5.36 12.24
N PHE A 162 -0.67 -5.87 11.29
CA PHE A 162 -2.09 -6.05 11.48
C PHE A 162 -2.36 -7.12 12.54
N LYS A 163 -3.27 -6.84 13.46
CA LYS A 163 -3.68 -7.79 14.51
C LYS A 163 -4.64 -8.83 13.96
N GLU A 164 -5.48 -8.42 13.00
CA GLU A 164 -6.46 -9.26 12.34
C GLU A 164 -5.82 -10.05 11.20
N LYS A 165 -6.34 -11.25 10.95
CA LYS A 165 -5.99 -11.99 9.73
C LYS A 165 -6.59 -11.29 8.51
N LEU A 166 -5.76 -11.01 7.52
CA LEU A 166 -6.19 -10.42 6.26
C LEU A 166 -6.86 -11.51 5.40
N THR A 167 -8.18 -11.60 5.51
CA THR A 167 -9.01 -12.58 4.78
C THR A 167 -9.75 -11.93 3.63
N ALA A 168 -10.25 -12.76 2.69
CA ALA A 168 -11.10 -12.28 1.60
C ALA A 168 -12.40 -11.62 2.10
N ASP A 169 -12.95 -12.10 3.21
CA ASP A 169 -14.17 -11.51 3.79
C ASP A 169 -13.88 -10.14 4.41
N LEU A 170 -12.74 -9.99 5.10
CA LEU A 170 -12.31 -8.69 5.61
C LEU A 170 -12.06 -7.70 4.46
N LEU A 171 -11.44 -8.16 3.36
CA LEU A 171 -11.25 -7.33 2.16
C LEU A 171 -12.60 -6.85 1.60
N LYS A 172 -13.56 -7.74 1.42
CA LYS A 172 -14.91 -7.37 0.94
C LYS A 172 -15.59 -6.36 1.85
N LYS A 173 -15.49 -6.56 3.16
CA LYS A 173 -16.03 -5.62 4.15
C LYS A 173 -15.42 -4.22 4.00
N HIS A 174 -14.10 -4.15 3.81
CA HIS A 174 -13.42 -2.87 3.63
C HIS A 174 -13.66 -2.25 2.25
N GLN A 175 -13.88 -3.07 1.20
CA GLN A 175 -14.33 -2.57 -0.09
C GLN A 175 -15.71 -1.91 0.03
N GLN A 176 -16.65 -2.57 0.70
CA GLN A 176 -17.98 -2.00 0.96
C GLN A 176 -17.89 -0.70 1.78
N LEU A 177 -17.12 -0.68 2.87
CA LEU A 177 -16.88 0.51 3.67
C LEU A 177 -16.31 1.66 2.82
N SER A 178 -15.37 1.36 1.92
CA SER A 178 -14.77 2.35 1.01
C SER A 178 -15.82 2.94 0.07
N GLU A 179 -16.66 2.10 -0.55
CA GLU A 179 -17.71 2.57 -1.46
C GLU A 179 -18.72 3.47 -0.73
N GLU A 180 -19.22 3.05 0.45
CA GLU A 180 -20.11 3.86 1.29
C GLU A 180 -19.49 5.24 1.65
N CYS A 181 -18.17 5.33 1.75
CA CYS A 181 -17.48 6.58 2.06
C CYS A 181 -17.19 7.46 0.83
N LYS A 182 -17.27 6.93 -0.39
CA LYS A 182 -17.15 7.68 -1.66
C LYS A 182 -18.50 8.29 -2.11
N GLU A 183 -19.60 7.68 -1.69
CA GLU A 183 -20.93 8.21 -2.00
C GLU A 183 -21.13 9.59 -1.36
N LYS A 184 -21.60 10.55 -2.17
CA LYS A 184 -21.86 11.93 -1.76
C LYS A 184 -23.22 12.08 -1.08
#